data_08096927075a3fb5caf52665521866b1
#
_entry.id   08096927075a3fb5caf52665521866b1
#
_cell.length_a   1.000
_cell.length_b   1.000
_cell.length_c   1.000
_cell.angle_alpha   90.00
_cell.angle_beta   90.00
_cell.angle_gamma   90.00
#
_symmetry.space_group_name_H-M   'P 1'
#
loop_
_entity.id
_entity.type
_entity.pdbx_description
1 polymer ?
#
loop_
_entity_poly.entity_id
_entity_poly.type
_entity_poly.pdbx_seq_one_letter_code
_entity_poly.pdbx_strand_id
1 'polypeptide(L)'
;MCIETASKGGRAWWIAPSYKLAAVGWRGVRNLAAQIPGVQIREGERLLTFPGGGTVQVRSADDPQSLRGEGLDFAVLDECAYMKQEAWTEALRPALSDRKGGALFISTPRGLNWFRDLWLIGQQDKQTEWRSWSFKTVDNPFIDPAEIEAARAILPSRVFRQEYEADFMEDAPGALWKRTWIDAGRVLAAPELRRIVVGVDPSASAAGDACGIVAVGEAGEHLYPLEDATLQGSPEAWARAVVTLYHKLKADAIIAEANQGGEMVTAVLAQVERNLPVRLVHATRGKAVRAEPVSAMYEQGRVHHVGNLVELENELCQWEPTGSGASPNRLDALVWACTELLKPRGVLVGKPRGRA
;
A
#
# COMPACT_ATOMS: atom_id res chain seq x y z
N MET A 1 21.14 -1.01 -20.05
CA MET A 1 21.10 -2.35 -19.42
C MET A 1 20.12 -3.28 -20.13
N CYS A 2 18.77 -3.08 -20.17
CA CYS A 2 17.87 -3.99 -20.90
C CYS A 2 18.26 -4.21 -22.37
N ILE A 3 18.50 -3.11 -23.12
CA ILE A 3 18.94 -3.17 -24.52
C ILE A 3 20.29 -3.87 -24.66
N GLU A 4 21.24 -3.58 -23.78
CA GLU A 4 22.54 -4.22 -23.76
C GLU A 4 22.44 -5.72 -23.51
N THR A 5 21.62 -6.14 -22.54
CA THR A 5 21.35 -7.56 -22.27
C THR A 5 20.77 -8.25 -23.51
N ALA A 6 19.77 -7.64 -24.14
CA ALA A 6 19.15 -8.19 -25.34
C ALA A 6 20.07 -8.21 -26.56
N SER A 7 20.96 -7.22 -26.74
CA SER A 7 21.95 -7.20 -27.80
C SER A 7 22.96 -8.35 -27.70
N LYS A 8 23.16 -8.88 -26.49
CA LYS A 8 23.99 -10.06 -26.19
C LYS A 8 23.20 -11.38 -26.24
N GLY A 9 21.96 -11.38 -26.71
CA GLY A 9 21.11 -12.55 -26.83
C GLY A 9 20.29 -12.87 -25.55
N GLY A 10 20.37 -12.04 -24.51
CA GLY A 10 19.66 -12.24 -23.26
C GLY A 10 18.20 -11.77 -23.30
N ARG A 11 17.45 -12.14 -22.27
CA ARG A 11 16.05 -11.75 -22.05
C ARG A 11 15.96 -10.73 -20.93
N ALA A 12 15.42 -9.55 -21.23
CA ALA A 12 15.25 -8.50 -20.25
C ALA A 12 13.80 -8.02 -20.20
N TRP A 13 13.33 -7.69 -19.00
CA TRP A 13 12.03 -7.06 -18.79
C TRP A 13 12.19 -5.67 -18.17
N TRP A 14 11.30 -4.75 -18.62
CA TRP A 14 11.02 -3.50 -17.94
C TRP A 14 9.62 -3.60 -17.34
N ILE A 15 9.52 -3.50 -16.03
CA ILE A 15 8.28 -3.72 -15.28
C ILE A 15 7.89 -2.41 -14.59
N ALA A 16 6.62 -2.03 -14.70
CA ALA A 16 6.04 -0.88 -14.00
C ALA A 16 4.79 -1.29 -13.20
N PRO A 17 4.36 -0.52 -12.18
CA PRO A 17 3.24 -0.89 -11.32
C PRO A 17 1.92 -1.10 -12.06
N SER A 18 1.69 -0.36 -13.15
CA SER A 18 0.46 -0.44 -13.93
C SER A 18 0.72 -0.41 -15.43
N TYR A 19 -0.24 -0.90 -16.22
CA TYR A 19 -0.16 -0.87 -17.67
C TYR A 19 0.03 0.56 -18.23
N LYS A 20 -0.57 1.56 -17.58
CA LYS A 20 -0.44 2.97 -17.97
C LYS A 20 0.99 3.48 -17.74
N LEU A 21 1.59 3.19 -16.61
CA LEU A 21 2.99 3.57 -16.30
C LEU A 21 3.97 2.79 -17.20
N ALA A 22 3.73 1.52 -17.45
CA ALA A 22 4.52 0.72 -18.37
C ALA A 22 4.58 1.32 -19.80
N ALA A 23 3.56 2.07 -20.24
CA ALA A 23 3.58 2.77 -21.52
C ALA A 23 4.64 3.87 -21.60
N VAL A 24 5.03 4.46 -20.47
CA VAL A 24 6.11 5.47 -20.41
C VAL A 24 7.45 4.79 -20.67
N GLY A 25 7.73 3.70 -19.95
CA GLY A 25 8.94 2.88 -20.16
C GLY A 25 9.02 2.34 -21.58
N TRP A 26 7.89 1.86 -22.14
CA TRP A 26 7.82 1.39 -23.52
C TRP A 26 8.28 2.43 -24.53
N ARG A 27 7.78 3.66 -24.45
CA ARG A 27 8.18 4.75 -25.37
C ARG A 27 9.69 4.99 -25.32
N GLY A 28 10.27 5.02 -24.12
CA GLY A 28 11.70 5.24 -23.94
C GLY A 28 12.54 4.11 -24.55
N VAL A 29 12.25 2.88 -24.16
CA VAL A 29 12.99 1.69 -24.64
C VAL A 29 12.84 1.50 -26.16
N ARG A 30 11.63 1.67 -26.68
CA ARG A 30 11.33 1.57 -28.11
C ARG A 30 12.07 2.61 -28.94
N ASN A 31 12.09 3.87 -28.50
CA ASN A 31 12.77 4.95 -29.24
C ASN A 31 14.29 4.72 -29.29
N LEU A 32 14.89 4.22 -28.23
CA LEU A 32 16.31 3.86 -28.22
C LEU A 32 16.58 2.66 -29.13
N ALA A 33 15.75 1.62 -29.07
CA ALA A 33 15.91 0.40 -29.85
C ALA A 33 15.67 0.63 -31.35
N ALA A 34 14.79 1.55 -31.74
CA ALA A 34 14.53 1.90 -33.14
C ALA A 34 15.75 2.45 -33.87
N GLN A 35 16.79 2.89 -33.16
CA GLN A 35 18.05 3.35 -33.72
C GLN A 35 19.02 2.21 -34.01
N ILE A 36 18.72 0.97 -33.61
CA ILE A 36 19.55 -0.20 -33.74
C ILE A 36 19.14 -1.00 -34.99
N PRO A 37 20.00 -1.19 -35.99
CA PRO A 37 19.66 -1.93 -37.19
C PRO A 37 19.20 -3.37 -36.89
N GLY A 38 18.15 -3.81 -37.56
CA GLY A 38 17.63 -5.18 -37.46
C GLY A 38 16.80 -5.51 -36.24
N VAL A 39 16.54 -4.57 -35.36
CA VAL A 39 15.60 -4.78 -34.25
C VAL A 39 14.15 -4.82 -34.77
N GLN A 40 13.43 -5.86 -34.40
CA GLN A 40 12.01 -6.02 -34.69
C GLN A 40 11.17 -5.48 -33.52
N ILE A 41 10.17 -4.67 -33.83
CA ILE A 41 9.31 -4.02 -32.85
C ILE A 41 7.88 -4.57 -32.97
N ARG A 42 7.36 -5.18 -31.92
CA ARG A 42 5.96 -5.62 -31.82
C ARG A 42 5.21 -4.74 -30.82
N GLU A 43 4.51 -3.73 -31.33
CA GLU A 43 3.84 -2.71 -30.53
C GLU A 43 2.76 -3.31 -29.58
N GLY A 44 1.93 -4.22 -30.07
CA GLY A 44 0.84 -4.83 -29.30
C GLY A 44 1.33 -5.65 -28.09
N GLU A 45 2.48 -6.29 -28.23
CA GLU A 45 3.12 -7.10 -27.19
C GLU A 45 4.11 -6.31 -26.34
N ARG A 46 4.42 -5.07 -26.74
CA ARG A 46 5.50 -4.24 -26.18
C ARG A 46 6.81 -5.01 -26.11
N LEU A 47 7.13 -5.70 -27.20
CA LEU A 47 8.26 -6.61 -27.34
C LEU A 47 9.22 -6.12 -28.43
N LEU A 48 10.51 -6.09 -28.07
CA LEU A 48 11.62 -5.87 -28.98
C LEU A 48 12.39 -7.18 -29.14
N THR A 49 12.69 -7.55 -30.38
CA THR A 49 13.56 -8.71 -30.69
C THR A 49 14.79 -8.22 -31.41
N PHE A 50 15.96 -8.55 -30.89
CA PHE A 50 17.25 -8.17 -31.42
C PHE A 50 17.80 -9.25 -32.40
N PRO A 51 18.68 -8.90 -33.33
CA PRO A 51 19.20 -9.84 -34.31
C PRO A 51 19.83 -11.11 -33.71
N GLY A 52 20.41 -11.01 -32.51
CA GLY A 52 20.95 -12.14 -31.75
C GLY A 52 19.91 -13.01 -31.02
N GLY A 53 18.61 -12.79 -31.24
CA GLY A 53 17.55 -13.53 -30.61
C GLY A 53 17.19 -13.05 -29.18
N GLY A 54 17.94 -12.10 -28.64
CA GLY A 54 17.62 -11.50 -27.34
C GLY A 54 16.40 -10.60 -27.39
N THR A 55 15.73 -10.41 -26.26
CA THR A 55 14.46 -9.70 -26.20
C THR A 55 14.40 -8.67 -25.07
N VAL A 56 13.67 -7.58 -25.31
CA VAL A 56 13.20 -6.68 -24.25
C VAL A 56 11.69 -6.63 -24.30
N GLN A 57 11.03 -6.91 -23.20
CA GLN A 57 9.57 -6.77 -23.07
C GLN A 57 9.21 -5.82 -21.95
N VAL A 58 8.19 -4.98 -22.17
CA VAL A 58 7.68 -4.08 -21.15
C VAL A 58 6.37 -4.63 -20.60
N ARG A 59 6.31 -4.84 -19.28
CA ARG A 59 5.19 -5.50 -18.58
C ARG A 59 4.65 -4.65 -17.43
N SER A 60 3.46 -5.02 -16.97
CA SER A 60 2.82 -4.45 -15.79
C SER A 60 2.89 -5.44 -14.62
N ALA A 61 3.04 -4.91 -13.40
CA ALA A 61 2.97 -5.66 -12.15
C ALA A 61 1.60 -5.59 -11.47
N ASP A 62 0.55 -5.15 -12.18
CA ASP A 62 -0.83 -5.11 -11.65
C ASP A 62 -1.25 -6.48 -11.10
N ASP A 63 -0.93 -7.54 -11.85
CA ASP A 63 -1.06 -8.93 -11.42
C ASP A 63 0.32 -9.60 -11.33
N PRO A 64 0.85 -9.81 -10.11
CA PRO A 64 2.13 -10.48 -9.91
C PRO A 64 2.23 -11.88 -10.53
N GLN A 65 1.10 -12.61 -10.61
CA GLN A 65 1.10 -13.98 -11.15
C GLN A 65 1.37 -13.99 -12.67
N SER A 66 0.99 -12.92 -13.37
CA SER A 66 1.26 -12.76 -14.81
C SER A 66 2.75 -12.64 -15.15
N LEU A 67 3.60 -12.38 -14.16
CA LEU A 67 5.05 -12.25 -14.32
C LEU A 67 5.81 -13.58 -14.19
N ARG A 68 5.11 -14.69 -13.97
CA ARG A 68 5.73 -16.02 -13.83
C ARG A 68 5.92 -16.70 -15.19
N GLY A 69 6.78 -17.70 -15.23
CA GLY A 69 6.90 -18.66 -16.34
C GLY A 69 8.08 -18.46 -17.28
N GLU A 70 8.86 -17.39 -17.13
CA GLU A 70 10.03 -17.13 -17.99
C GLU A 70 11.29 -16.86 -17.16
N GLY A 71 12.43 -17.44 -17.56
CA GLY A 71 13.73 -17.10 -16.99
C GLY A 71 14.27 -15.78 -17.58
N LEU A 72 14.84 -14.92 -16.74
CA LEU A 72 15.32 -13.59 -17.09
C LEU A 72 16.81 -13.43 -16.83
N ASP A 73 17.49 -12.73 -17.75
CA ASP A 73 18.88 -12.32 -17.58
C ASP A 73 18.97 -10.93 -16.94
N PHE A 74 17.94 -10.09 -17.10
CA PHE A 74 17.86 -8.78 -16.45
C PHE A 74 16.42 -8.28 -16.26
N ALA A 75 16.16 -7.58 -15.16
CA ALA A 75 14.91 -6.91 -14.91
C ALA A 75 15.11 -5.47 -14.42
N VAL A 76 14.34 -4.53 -14.97
CA VAL A 76 14.17 -3.18 -14.40
C VAL A 76 12.80 -3.10 -13.78
N LEU A 77 12.74 -2.75 -12.51
CA LEU A 77 11.49 -2.47 -11.79
C LEU A 77 11.40 -0.94 -11.61
N ASP A 78 10.59 -0.32 -12.44
CA ASP A 78 10.38 1.12 -12.48
C ASP A 78 9.20 1.50 -11.59
N GLU A 79 9.34 2.55 -10.78
CA GLU A 79 8.39 2.93 -9.73
C GLU A 79 8.04 1.77 -8.78
N CYS A 80 9.06 1.00 -8.40
CA CYS A 80 8.88 -0.26 -7.69
C CYS A 80 8.33 -0.10 -6.26
N ALA A 81 8.47 1.07 -5.62
CA ALA A 81 7.84 1.38 -4.33
C ALA A 81 6.30 1.32 -4.38
N TYR A 82 5.71 1.39 -5.59
CA TYR A 82 4.27 1.29 -5.84
C TYR A 82 3.81 -0.12 -6.24
N MET A 83 4.74 -1.08 -6.37
CA MET A 83 4.44 -2.47 -6.68
C MET A 83 4.16 -3.27 -5.40
N LYS A 84 3.34 -4.31 -5.54
CA LYS A 84 3.22 -5.33 -4.49
C LYS A 84 4.54 -6.09 -4.35
N GLN A 85 4.94 -6.39 -3.11
CA GLN A 85 6.19 -7.10 -2.84
C GLN A 85 6.22 -8.48 -3.50
N GLU A 86 5.07 -9.14 -3.64
CA GLU A 86 4.91 -10.46 -4.26
C GLU A 86 5.39 -10.48 -5.72
N ALA A 87 5.28 -9.36 -6.44
CA ALA A 87 5.83 -9.25 -7.80
C ALA A 87 7.34 -9.51 -7.81
N TRP A 88 8.06 -9.04 -6.80
CA TRP A 88 9.47 -9.32 -6.63
C TRP A 88 9.71 -10.70 -6.05
N THR A 89 9.17 -10.99 -4.87
CA THR A 89 9.54 -12.18 -4.08
C THR A 89 9.07 -13.49 -4.70
N GLU A 90 7.90 -13.49 -5.36
CA GLU A 90 7.29 -14.71 -5.85
C GLU A 90 7.40 -14.91 -7.37
N ALA A 91 7.65 -13.84 -8.13
CA ALA A 91 7.71 -13.93 -9.58
C ALA A 91 9.10 -13.59 -10.14
N LEU A 92 9.58 -12.35 -9.94
CA LEU A 92 10.78 -11.87 -10.63
C LEU A 92 12.08 -12.42 -10.02
N ARG A 93 12.18 -12.53 -8.69
CA ARG A 93 13.37 -13.09 -8.06
C ARG A 93 13.63 -14.54 -8.45
N PRO A 94 12.63 -15.45 -8.47
CA PRO A 94 12.78 -16.79 -9.04
C PRO A 94 13.19 -16.78 -10.50
N ALA A 95 12.52 -15.97 -11.35
CA ALA A 95 12.81 -15.88 -12.79
C ALA A 95 14.27 -15.47 -13.08
N LEU A 96 14.84 -14.59 -12.26
CA LEU A 96 16.25 -14.19 -12.36
C LEU A 96 17.21 -15.27 -11.84
N SER A 97 16.79 -16.05 -10.84
CA SER A 97 17.64 -17.09 -10.25
C SER A 97 17.99 -18.19 -11.24
N ASP A 98 17.08 -18.56 -12.14
CA ASP A 98 17.29 -19.58 -13.16
C ASP A 98 18.47 -19.26 -14.11
N ARG A 99 18.72 -17.97 -14.33
CA ARG A 99 19.75 -17.51 -15.26
C ARG A 99 20.88 -16.72 -14.60
N LYS A 100 20.89 -16.65 -13.26
CA LYS A 100 21.80 -15.79 -12.48
C LYS A 100 21.71 -14.33 -12.95
N GLY A 101 20.49 -13.90 -13.30
CA GLY A 101 20.20 -12.57 -13.81
C GLY A 101 20.28 -11.49 -12.74
N GLY A 102 20.41 -10.24 -13.18
CA GLY A 102 20.46 -9.07 -12.33
C GLY A 102 19.15 -8.26 -12.34
N ALA A 103 18.99 -7.38 -11.36
CA ALA A 103 17.86 -6.45 -11.30
C ALA A 103 18.29 -5.03 -10.97
N LEU A 104 17.55 -4.06 -11.51
CA LEU A 104 17.64 -2.64 -11.15
C LEU A 104 16.28 -2.17 -10.65
N PHE A 105 16.26 -1.61 -9.45
CA PHE A 105 15.08 -1.04 -8.83
C PHE A 105 15.17 0.48 -8.88
N ILE A 106 14.14 1.12 -9.40
CA ILE A 106 14.06 2.59 -9.53
C ILE A 106 12.73 3.02 -8.95
N SER A 107 12.75 4.01 -8.05
CA SER A 107 11.53 4.63 -7.53
C SER A 107 11.83 5.88 -6.73
N THR A 108 10.85 6.76 -6.64
CA THR A 108 10.74 7.71 -5.55
C THR A 108 10.45 6.93 -4.25
N PRO A 109 11.06 7.29 -3.11
CA PRO A 109 10.73 6.70 -1.81
C PRO A 109 9.24 6.83 -1.49
N ARG A 110 8.64 5.78 -0.94
CA ARG A 110 7.25 5.81 -0.52
C ARG A 110 7.08 5.09 0.81
N GLY A 111 7.13 5.84 1.89
CA GLY A 111 7.09 5.28 3.24
C GLY A 111 8.22 4.27 3.48
N LEU A 112 8.07 3.48 4.53
CA LEU A 112 9.04 2.45 4.92
C LEU A 112 8.57 1.07 4.43
N ASN A 113 8.61 0.84 3.12
CA ASN A 113 8.14 -0.36 2.47
C ASN A 113 9.29 -1.32 2.06
N TRP A 114 8.97 -2.43 1.42
CA TRP A 114 9.93 -3.43 0.95
C TRP A 114 11.04 -2.88 0.05
N PHE A 115 10.79 -1.79 -0.71
CA PHE A 115 11.81 -1.12 -1.52
C PHE A 115 12.86 -0.45 -0.63
N ARG A 116 12.45 0.19 0.48
CA ARG A 116 13.38 0.73 1.48
C ARG A 116 14.24 -0.38 2.09
N ASP A 117 13.64 -1.54 2.38
CA ASP A 117 14.39 -2.65 2.96
C ASP A 117 15.50 -3.12 2.01
N LEU A 118 15.21 -3.21 0.71
CA LEU A 118 16.23 -3.50 -0.31
C LEU A 118 17.29 -2.38 -0.41
N TRP A 119 16.87 -1.13 -0.31
CA TRP A 119 17.81 0.00 -0.31
C TRP A 119 18.76 -0.07 0.88
N LEU A 120 18.28 -0.42 2.08
CA LEU A 120 19.10 -0.61 3.27
C LEU A 120 20.10 -1.77 3.12
N ILE A 121 19.72 -2.85 2.45
CA ILE A 121 20.64 -3.96 2.16
C ILE A 121 21.83 -3.44 1.33
N GLY A 122 21.57 -2.64 0.31
CA GLY A 122 22.62 -2.09 -0.56
C GLY A 122 23.50 -1.02 0.10
N GLN A 123 23.14 -0.51 1.29
CA GLN A 123 23.96 0.43 2.08
C GLN A 123 24.95 -0.26 3.03
N GLN A 124 24.86 -1.58 3.18
CA GLN A 124 25.74 -2.32 4.11
C GLN A 124 27.15 -2.46 3.52
N ASP A 125 28.17 -2.05 4.27
CA ASP A 125 29.58 -2.04 3.82
C ASP A 125 30.11 -3.40 3.34
N LYS A 126 29.59 -4.49 3.91
CA LYS A 126 30.00 -5.86 3.55
C LYS A 126 29.22 -6.49 2.41
N GLN A 127 28.21 -5.79 1.89
CA GLN A 127 27.38 -6.29 0.79
C GLN A 127 28.08 -6.12 -0.54
N THR A 128 28.28 -7.22 -1.28
CA THR A 128 28.95 -7.22 -2.60
C THR A 128 28.00 -7.37 -3.76
N GLU A 129 26.82 -7.97 -3.55
CA GLU A 129 25.85 -8.25 -4.61
C GLU A 129 24.81 -7.12 -4.78
N TRP A 130 24.56 -6.36 -3.72
CA TRP A 130 23.61 -5.29 -3.69
C TRP A 130 24.30 -3.94 -3.51
N ARG A 131 23.82 -2.97 -4.26
CA ARG A 131 24.23 -1.56 -4.09
C ARG A 131 23.01 -0.67 -4.25
N SER A 132 22.93 0.38 -3.47
CA SER A 132 21.87 1.38 -3.54
C SER A 132 22.44 2.79 -3.54
N TRP A 133 21.75 3.65 -4.25
CA TRP A 133 22.07 5.07 -4.41
C TRP A 133 20.84 5.90 -4.17
N SER A 134 21.04 7.13 -3.74
CA SER A 134 20.00 8.15 -3.67
C SER A 134 20.45 9.36 -4.47
N PHE A 135 19.60 9.87 -5.33
CA PHE A 135 19.82 11.07 -6.13
C PHE A 135 18.72 12.08 -5.85
N LYS A 136 19.11 13.29 -5.50
CA LYS A 136 18.17 14.40 -5.30
C LYS A 136 17.90 15.10 -6.63
N THR A 137 16.75 15.76 -6.75
CA THR A 137 16.43 16.55 -7.94
C THR A 137 17.48 17.63 -8.22
N VAL A 138 18.08 18.20 -7.17
CA VAL A 138 19.16 19.22 -7.30
C VAL A 138 20.44 18.65 -7.93
N ASP A 139 20.66 17.35 -7.89
CA ASP A 139 21.83 16.69 -8.49
C ASP A 139 21.69 16.58 -10.03
N ASN A 140 20.52 16.86 -10.58
CA ASN A 140 20.27 16.81 -12.01
C ASN A 140 20.62 18.16 -12.67
N PRO A 141 21.70 18.22 -13.46
CA PRO A 141 22.17 19.48 -14.07
C PRO A 141 21.25 20.04 -15.15
N PHE A 142 20.21 19.29 -15.56
CA PHE A 142 19.24 19.73 -16.57
C PHE A 142 17.99 20.38 -15.98
N ILE A 143 17.86 20.43 -14.66
CA ILE A 143 16.74 21.07 -13.97
C ILE A 143 17.19 22.44 -13.46
N ASP A 144 16.41 23.48 -13.78
CA ASP A 144 16.68 24.83 -13.30
C ASP A 144 16.53 24.87 -11.76
N PRO A 145 17.55 25.32 -11.02
CA PRO A 145 17.46 25.51 -9.59
C PRO A 145 16.29 26.39 -9.13
N ALA A 146 15.88 27.37 -9.95
CA ALA A 146 14.75 28.23 -9.66
C ALA A 146 13.42 27.46 -9.58
N GLU A 147 13.23 26.42 -10.42
CA GLU A 147 12.06 25.55 -10.39
C GLU A 147 12.03 24.71 -9.09
N ILE A 148 13.19 24.28 -8.60
CA ILE A 148 13.29 23.52 -7.34
C ILE A 148 12.89 24.42 -6.16
N GLU A 149 13.36 25.67 -6.13
CA GLU A 149 13.00 26.61 -5.07
C GLU A 149 11.53 27.03 -5.15
N ALA A 150 10.99 27.20 -6.36
CA ALA A 150 9.56 27.46 -6.56
C ALA A 150 8.71 26.28 -6.03
N ALA A 151 9.10 25.04 -6.32
CA ALA A 151 8.45 23.86 -5.80
C ALA A 151 8.55 23.78 -4.26
N ARG A 152 9.72 24.11 -3.69
CA ARG A 152 9.93 24.15 -2.23
C ARG A 152 9.01 25.15 -1.53
N ALA A 153 8.73 26.29 -2.17
CA ALA A 153 7.86 27.33 -1.62
C ALA A 153 6.38 26.96 -1.63
N ILE A 154 5.94 26.10 -2.55
CA ILE A 154 4.53 25.78 -2.78
C ILE A 154 4.15 24.43 -2.17
N LEU A 155 5.03 23.42 -2.25
CA LEU A 155 4.72 22.08 -1.80
C LEU A 155 4.81 21.95 -0.27
N PRO A 156 3.95 21.12 0.35
CA PRO A 156 4.17 20.71 1.72
C PRO A 156 5.59 20.17 1.88
N SER A 157 6.30 20.59 2.93
CA SER A 157 7.70 20.23 3.20
C SER A 157 7.98 18.71 3.04
N ARG A 158 7.03 17.90 3.43
CA ARG A 158 7.10 16.46 3.33
C ARG A 158 7.06 15.94 1.90
N VAL A 159 6.12 16.44 1.08
CA VAL A 159 6.04 16.10 -0.35
C VAL A 159 7.34 16.51 -1.04
N PHE A 160 7.86 17.70 -0.71
CA PHE A 160 9.13 18.16 -1.24
C PHE A 160 10.29 17.23 -0.89
N ARG A 161 10.42 16.83 0.37
CA ARG A 161 11.47 15.90 0.80
C ARG A 161 11.38 14.56 0.09
N GLN A 162 10.18 13.99 -0.04
CA GLN A 162 9.97 12.73 -0.73
C GLN A 162 10.29 12.82 -2.22
N GLU A 163 9.71 13.79 -2.93
CA GLU A 163 9.76 13.87 -4.40
C GLU A 163 11.04 14.54 -4.93
N TYR A 164 11.61 15.51 -4.19
CA TYR A 164 12.78 16.26 -4.63
C TYR A 164 14.08 15.91 -3.92
N GLU A 165 14.01 15.45 -2.68
CA GLU A 165 15.20 15.08 -1.91
C GLU A 165 15.37 13.55 -1.80
N ALA A 166 14.44 12.76 -2.35
CA ALA A 166 14.46 11.29 -2.32
C ALA A 166 14.60 10.72 -0.90
N ASP A 167 13.98 11.39 0.10
CA ASP A 167 14.02 10.97 1.49
C ASP A 167 12.94 9.90 1.75
N PHE A 168 13.36 8.82 2.41
CA PHE A 168 12.40 7.91 3.04
C PHE A 168 11.82 8.60 4.27
N MET A 169 10.53 8.91 4.21
CA MET A 169 9.87 9.65 5.27
C MET A 169 9.66 8.75 6.49
N GLU A 170 10.17 9.21 7.61
CA GLU A 170 9.92 8.65 8.93
C GLU A 170 8.62 9.20 9.53
N ASP A 171 8.34 8.85 10.79
CA ASP A 171 7.14 9.30 11.50
C ASP A 171 7.11 10.83 11.61
N ALA A 172 5.92 11.42 11.56
CA ALA A 172 5.76 12.84 11.85
C ALA A 172 6.12 13.12 13.33
N PRO A 173 6.81 14.23 13.65
CA PRO A 173 7.23 14.50 15.02
C PRO A 173 6.12 14.47 16.06
N GLY A 174 4.89 14.83 15.66
CA GLY A 174 3.69 14.84 16.51
C GLY A 174 2.75 13.68 16.30
N ALA A 175 3.12 12.67 15.50
CA ALA A 175 2.25 11.53 15.23
C ALA A 175 2.00 10.68 16.48
N LEU A 176 0.76 10.20 16.62
CA LEU A 176 0.41 9.29 17.71
C LEU A 176 1.01 7.90 17.54
N TRP A 177 1.22 7.43 16.30
CA TRP A 177 1.81 6.13 16.00
C TRP A 177 3.27 6.26 15.59
N LYS A 178 4.08 5.28 15.99
CA LYS A 178 5.46 5.14 15.55
C LYS A 178 5.62 3.91 14.68
N ARG A 179 6.35 4.04 13.58
CA ARG A 179 6.66 2.93 12.68
C ARG A 179 7.29 1.75 13.42
N THR A 180 8.18 2.06 14.37
CA THR A 180 8.86 1.03 15.17
C THR A 180 7.90 0.15 15.96
N TRP A 181 6.75 0.67 16.42
CA TRP A 181 5.73 -0.14 17.10
C TRP A 181 5.01 -1.08 16.14
N ILE A 182 4.67 -0.57 14.94
CA ILE A 182 4.01 -1.35 13.90
C ILE A 182 4.91 -2.50 13.44
N ASP A 183 6.18 -2.20 13.13
CA ASP A 183 7.13 -3.19 12.62
C ASP A 183 7.48 -4.26 13.67
N ALA A 184 7.63 -3.86 14.93
CA ALA A 184 7.87 -4.81 16.03
C ALA A 184 6.68 -5.75 16.28
N GLY A 185 5.45 -5.26 16.03
CA GLY A 185 4.22 -6.04 16.19
C GLY A 185 3.81 -6.85 14.95
N ARG A 186 4.47 -6.69 13.81
CA ARG A 186 4.09 -7.30 12.53
C ARG A 186 4.18 -8.82 12.55
N VAL A 187 3.19 -9.49 11.93
CA VAL A 187 3.14 -10.94 11.79
C VAL A 187 2.87 -11.34 10.34
N LEU A 188 3.30 -12.53 9.94
CA LEU A 188 3.02 -13.06 8.59
C LEU A 188 1.59 -13.58 8.46
N ALA A 189 1.01 -14.09 9.53
CA ALA A 189 -0.35 -14.60 9.57
C ALA A 189 -0.97 -14.34 10.95
N ALA A 190 -2.27 -14.11 10.98
CA ALA A 190 -3.02 -14.02 12.23
C ALA A 190 -3.19 -15.42 12.85
N PRO A 191 -3.26 -15.53 14.18
CA PRO A 191 -3.71 -16.74 14.84
C PRO A 191 -5.21 -17.00 14.57
N GLU A 192 -5.77 -18.04 15.21
CA GLU A 192 -7.23 -18.21 15.18
C GLU A 192 -7.91 -17.00 15.82
N LEU A 193 -8.74 -16.31 15.03
CA LEU A 193 -9.42 -15.08 15.44
C LEU A 193 -10.80 -15.41 15.99
N ARG A 194 -11.09 -14.85 17.15
CA ARG A 194 -12.39 -15.01 17.80
C ARG A 194 -13.49 -14.16 17.14
N ARG A 195 -13.13 -13.02 16.62
CA ARG A 195 -14.04 -12.05 16.00
C ARG A 195 -13.29 -11.21 14.98
N ILE A 196 -13.96 -10.91 13.85
CA ILE A 196 -13.47 -10.01 12.82
C ILE A 196 -14.52 -8.95 12.55
N VAL A 197 -14.11 -7.69 12.45
CA VAL A 197 -15.00 -6.58 12.06
C VAL A 197 -14.38 -5.76 10.95
N VAL A 198 -15.22 -5.17 10.11
CA VAL A 198 -14.83 -4.22 9.07
C VAL A 198 -15.21 -2.82 9.52
N GLY A 199 -14.23 -1.99 9.80
CA GLY A 199 -14.43 -0.56 10.08
C GLY A 199 -14.58 0.22 8.78
N VAL A 200 -15.52 1.15 8.74
CA VAL A 200 -15.83 1.98 7.58
C VAL A 200 -15.95 3.42 7.99
N ASP A 201 -15.14 4.28 7.38
CA ASP A 201 -15.25 5.73 7.48
C ASP A 201 -15.69 6.28 6.10
N PRO A 202 -16.99 6.51 5.90
CA PRO A 202 -17.50 6.91 4.60
C PRO A 202 -17.13 8.35 4.29
N SER A 203 -16.68 8.60 3.04
CA SER A 203 -16.44 9.96 2.58
C SER A 203 -17.75 10.76 2.48
N ALA A 204 -17.72 12.00 2.96
CA ALA A 204 -18.89 12.91 2.91
C ALA A 204 -19.14 13.49 1.50
N SER A 205 -18.19 13.39 0.57
CA SER A 205 -18.29 13.99 -0.76
C SER A 205 -18.08 12.97 -1.88
N ALA A 206 -18.94 13.03 -2.90
CA ALA A 206 -18.81 12.20 -4.10
C ALA A 206 -17.56 12.50 -4.95
N ALA A 207 -16.82 13.57 -4.67
CA ALA A 207 -15.80 14.12 -5.56
C ALA A 207 -14.38 14.19 -4.99
N GLY A 208 -14.12 13.88 -3.71
CA GLY A 208 -12.82 14.24 -3.14
C GLY A 208 -12.14 13.26 -2.22
N ASP A 209 -12.86 12.69 -1.25
CA ASP A 209 -12.22 11.91 -0.19
C ASP A 209 -12.38 10.40 -0.39
N ALA A 210 -11.37 9.62 0.01
CA ALA A 210 -11.46 8.17 0.01
C ALA A 210 -12.40 7.69 1.13
N CYS A 211 -13.12 6.59 0.89
CA CYS A 211 -13.81 5.86 1.96
C CYS A 211 -12.79 4.95 2.66
N GLY A 212 -12.57 5.16 3.96
CA GLY A 212 -11.74 4.31 4.78
C GLY A 212 -12.40 2.95 5.02
N ILE A 213 -11.70 1.85 4.73
CA ILE A 213 -12.23 0.47 4.90
C ILE A 213 -11.10 -0.40 5.43
N VAL A 214 -11.15 -0.77 6.71
CA VAL A 214 -10.12 -1.57 7.36
C VAL A 214 -10.73 -2.74 8.13
N ALA A 215 -10.25 -3.94 7.86
CA ALA A 215 -10.65 -5.13 8.60
C ALA A 215 -9.70 -5.41 9.76
N VAL A 216 -10.26 -5.68 10.94
CA VAL A 216 -9.50 -6.02 12.15
C VAL A 216 -10.09 -7.25 12.81
N GLY A 217 -9.22 -8.17 13.23
CA GLY A 217 -9.59 -9.34 14.03
C GLY A 217 -9.12 -9.22 15.48
N GLU A 218 -9.71 -9.99 16.38
CA GLU A 218 -9.26 -10.11 17.77
C GLU A 218 -8.91 -11.54 18.15
N ALA A 219 -7.83 -11.72 18.90
CA ALA A 219 -7.46 -12.97 19.57
C ALA A 219 -6.95 -12.67 20.98
N GLY A 220 -7.70 -13.08 21.99
CA GLY A 220 -7.41 -12.74 23.39
C GLY A 220 -7.49 -11.23 23.61
N GLU A 221 -6.38 -10.64 24.08
CA GLU A 221 -6.25 -9.20 24.29
C GLU A 221 -5.53 -8.48 23.13
N HIS A 222 -5.27 -9.18 22.04
CA HIS A 222 -4.54 -8.68 20.89
C HIS A 222 -5.45 -8.42 19.69
N LEU A 223 -5.11 -7.40 18.91
CA LEU A 223 -5.81 -7.00 17.69
C LEU A 223 -4.92 -7.24 16.47
N TYR A 224 -5.57 -7.59 15.37
CA TYR A 224 -4.90 -7.95 14.12
C TYR A 224 -5.52 -7.16 12.95
N PRO A 225 -4.96 -6.01 12.54
CA PRO A 225 -5.30 -5.41 11.25
C PRO A 225 -4.95 -6.38 10.13
N LEU A 226 -5.97 -6.78 9.35
CA LEU A 226 -5.90 -7.86 8.37
C LEU A 226 -5.77 -7.36 6.94
N GLU A 227 -6.53 -6.32 6.60
CA GLU A 227 -6.59 -5.80 5.24
C GLU A 227 -7.08 -4.34 5.24
N ASP A 228 -6.48 -3.53 4.36
CA ASP A 228 -6.90 -2.18 4.01
C ASP A 228 -7.49 -2.21 2.59
N ALA A 229 -8.80 -2.02 2.48
CA ALA A 229 -9.53 -1.95 1.22
C ALA A 229 -10.03 -0.53 0.92
N THR A 230 -9.42 0.48 1.53
CA THR A 230 -9.74 1.89 1.32
C THR A 230 -9.64 2.27 -0.14
N LEU A 231 -10.64 2.95 -0.65
CA LEU A 231 -10.65 3.41 -2.03
C LEU A 231 -11.34 4.77 -2.19
N GLN A 232 -10.94 5.47 -3.24
CA GLN A 232 -11.65 6.65 -3.74
C GLN A 232 -12.61 6.19 -4.83
N GLY A 233 -13.90 6.50 -4.70
CA GLY A 233 -14.89 6.05 -5.66
C GLY A 233 -16.33 6.43 -5.31
N SER A 234 -17.26 5.99 -6.15
CA SER A 234 -18.69 6.21 -5.92
C SER A 234 -19.20 5.45 -4.67
N PRO A 235 -20.35 5.86 -4.12
CA PRO A 235 -20.99 5.13 -3.02
C PRO A 235 -21.16 3.64 -3.32
N GLU A 236 -21.52 3.26 -4.52
CA GLU A 236 -21.64 1.86 -4.92
C GLU A 236 -20.28 1.15 -4.92
N ALA A 237 -19.22 1.82 -5.37
CA ALA A 237 -17.89 1.21 -5.44
C ALA A 237 -17.36 0.86 -4.04
N TRP A 238 -17.41 1.79 -3.07
CA TRP A 238 -16.95 1.49 -1.72
C TRP A 238 -17.86 0.49 -1.01
N ALA A 239 -19.20 0.51 -1.26
CA ALA A 239 -20.10 -0.47 -0.66
C ALA A 239 -19.78 -1.89 -1.15
N ARG A 240 -19.51 -2.07 -2.46
CA ARG A 240 -19.04 -3.35 -3.01
C ARG A 240 -17.73 -3.81 -2.38
N ALA A 241 -16.77 -2.91 -2.17
CA ALA A 241 -15.51 -3.23 -1.50
C ALA A 241 -15.73 -3.71 -0.05
N VAL A 242 -16.58 -3.01 0.72
CA VAL A 242 -16.96 -3.41 2.08
C VAL A 242 -17.58 -4.80 2.10
N VAL A 243 -18.56 -5.06 1.24
CA VAL A 243 -19.25 -6.36 1.16
C VAL A 243 -18.30 -7.47 0.74
N THR A 244 -17.44 -7.21 -0.24
CA THR A 244 -16.42 -8.16 -0.68
C THR A 244 -15.46 -8.51 0.45
N LEU A 245 -14.96 -7.51 1.18
CA LEU A 245 -14.06 -7.73 2.32
C LEU A 245 -14.74 -8.46 3.47
N TYR A 246 -16.00 -8.11 3.77
CA TYR A 246 -16.82 -8.77 4.78
C TYR A 246 -16.93 -10.28 4.51
N HIS A 247 -17.28 -10.67 3.29
CA HIS A 247 -17.40 -12.08 2.93
C HIS A 247 -16.06 -12.79 2.83
N LYS A 248 -15.04 -12.15 2.24
CA LYS A 248 -13.69 -12.70 2.11
C LYS A 248 -13.13 -13.15 3.45
N LEU A 249 -13.29 -12.31 4.46
CA LEU A 249 -12.77 -12.56 5.81
C LEU A 249 -13.77 -13.23 6.74
N LYS A 250 -15.01 -13.47 6.28
CA LYS A 250 -16.12 -13.98 7.11
C LYS A 250 -16.30 -13.13 8.37
N ALA A 251 -16.30 -11.81 8.20
CA ALA A 251 -16.38 -10.88 9.31
C ALA A 251 -17.74 -10.98 10.05
N ASP A 252 -17.76 -10.65 11.33
CA ASP A 252 -18.96 -10.73 12.18
C ASP A 252 -19.86 -9.49 12.07
N ALA A 253 -19.26 -8.33 11.75
CA ALA A 253 -19.99 -7.09 11.63
C ALA A 253 -19.25 -6.04 10.81
N ILE A 254 -19.99 -5.07 10.29
CA ILE A 254 -19.51 -3.85 9.66
C ILE A 254 -19.77 -2.71 10.63
N ILE A 255 -18.75 -1.92 10.96
CA ILE A 255 -18.81 -0.81 11.90
C ILE A 255 -18.64 0.48 11.11
N ALA A 256 -19.68 1.28 10.96
CA ALA A 256 -19.66 2.48 10.13
C ALA A 256 -19.93 3.75 10.92
N GLU A 257 -19.16 4.81 10.65
CA GLU A 257 -19.41 6.13 11.23
C GLU A 257 -20.70 6.75 10.67
N ALA A 258 -21.51 7.34 11.54
CA ALA A 258 -22.84 7.86 11.21
C ALA A 258 -22.97 9.38 11.29
N ASN A 259 -21.90 10.12 11.60
CA ASN A 259 -21.98 11.57 11.89
C ASN A 259 -22.44 12.42 10.70
N GLN A 260 -22.21 11.96 9.48
CA GLN A 260 -22.63 12.64 8.26
C GLN A 260 -23.34 11.65 7.32
N GLY A 261 -24.57 11.22 7.69
CA GLY A 261 -25.39 10.40 6.82
C GLY A 261 -25.39 8.90 7.11
N GLY A 262 -25.44 8.51 8.39
CA GLY A 262 -25.48 7.09 8.79
C GLY A 262 -26.61 6.28 8.15
N GLU A 263 -27.78 6.89 7.92
CA GLU A 263 -28.86 6.28 7.15
C GLU A 263 -28.46 6.05 5.69
N MET A 264 -27.67 6.97 5.10
CA MET A 264 -27.15 6.83 3.74
C MET A 264 -26.18 5.64 3.64
N VAL A 265 -25.28 5.46 4.59
CA VAL A 265 -24.34 4.35 4.61
C VAL A 265 -25.06 3.01 4.63
N THR A 266 -26.05 2.87 5.52
CA THR A 266 -26.87 1.66 5.62
C THR A 266 -27.68 1.44 4.33
N ALA A 267 -28.25 2.49 3.75
CA ALA A 267 -29.00 2.41 2.51
C ALA A 267 -28.14 1.98 1.32
N VAL A 268 -26.93 2.54 1.19
CA VAL A 268 -25.99 2.20 0.10
C VAL A 268 -25.49 0.75 0.25
N LEU A 269 -25.14 0.31 1.44
CA LEU A 269 -24.78 -1.09 1.69
C LEU A 269 -25.95 -2.04 1.39
N ALA A 270 -27.19 -1.68 1.76
CA ALA A 270 -28.39 -2.48 1.51
C ALA A 270 -28.75 -2.58 0.01
N GLN A 271 -28.29 -1.65 -0.83
CA GLN A 271 -28.42 -1.75 -2.30
C GLN A 271 -27.52 -2.84 -2.87
N VAL A 272 -26.36 -3.09 -2.28
CA VAL A 272 -25.44 -4.15 -2.70
C VAL A 272 -25.87 -5.48 -2.09
N GLU A 273 -26.12 -5.51 -0.79
CA GLU A 273 -26.60 -6.70 -0.08
C GLU A 273 -27.49 -6.34 1.10
N ARG A 274 -28.64 -6.98 1.16
CA ARG A 274 -29.59 -6.81 2.28
C ARG A 274 -29.17 -7.67 3.46
N ASN A 275 -29.56 -7.25 4.67
CA ASN A 275 -29.37 -7.97 5.93
C ASN A 275 -27.91 -8.10 6.42
N LEU A 276 -27.01 -7.22 5.96
CA LEU A 276 -25.66 -7.12 6.51
C LEU A 276 -25.72 -6.68 7.99
N PRO A 277 -24.87 -7.22 8.87
CA PRO A 277 -24.81 -6.84 10.28
C PRO A 277 -24.06 -5.50 10.44
N VAL A 278 -24.68 -4.41 10.00
CA VAL A 278 -24.11 -3.06 10.09
C VAL A 278 -24.44 -2.44 11.45
N ARG A 279 -23.42 -1.94 12.13
CA ARG A 279 -23.54 -1.17 13.37
C ARG A 279 -23.07 0.25 13.12
N LEU A 280 -23.99 1.19 13.30
CA LEU A 280 -23.68 2.60 13.20
C LEU A 280 -23.07 3.09 14.52
N VAL A 281 -21.99 3.86 14.42
CA VAL A 281 -21.30 4.49 15.55
C VAL A 281 -21.27 6.00 15.36
N HIS A 282 -21.37 6.73 16.45
CA HIS A 282 -21.34 8.19 16.45
C HIS A 282 -20.09 8.70 17.15
N ALA A 283 -19.40 9.65 16.56
CA ALA A 283 -18.28 10.33 17.17
C ALA A 283 -18.79 11.30 18.27
N THR A 284 -18.70 10.86 19.50
CA THR A 284 -19.04 11.70 20.68
C THR A 284 -17.84 12.46 21.24
N ARG A 285 -16.62 12.13 20.80
CA ARG A 285 -15.36 12.74 21.23
C ARG A 285 -14.52 13.12 20.03
N GLY A 286 -13.60 14.07 20.18
CA GLY A 286 -12.66 14.45 19.13
C GLY A 286 -11.82 13.27 18.63
N LYS A 287 -11.38 13.35 17.40
CA LYS A 287 -10.62 12.30 16.69
C LYS A 287 -9.39 11.84 17.50
N ALA A 288 -8.58 12.77 18.02
CA ALA A 288 -7.42 12.47 18.84
C ALA A 288 -7.75 11.60 20.07
N VAL A 289 -8.79 11.99 20.81
CA VAL A 289 -9.23 11.29 22.05
C VAL A 289 -9.71 9.86 21.76
N ARG A 290 -10.25 9.61 20.56
CA ARG A 290 -10.64 8.25 20.14
C ARG A 290 -9.46 7.42 19.70
N ALA A 291 -8.47 8.04 19.08
CA ALA A 291 -7.28 7.42 18.53
C ALA A 291 -6.25 7.03 19.60
N GLU A 292 -6.10 7.85 20.67
CA GLU A 292 -5.13 7.61 21.73
C GLU A 292 -5.19 6.21 22.38
N PRO A 293 -6.37 5.65 22.76
CA PRO A 293 -6.40 4.31 23.35
C PRO A 293 -5.94 3.21 22.40
N VAL A 294 -6.21 3.37 21.09
CA VAL A 294 -5.76 2.42 20.07
C VAL A 294 -4.25 2.54 19.87
N SER A 295 -3.73 3.77 19.78
CA SER A 295 -2.27 4.01 19.69
C SER A 295 -1.52 3.43 20.89
N ALA A 296 -2.04 3.58 22.11
CA ALA A 296 -1.45 2.99 23.31
C ALA A 296 -1.34 1.45 23.24
N MET A 297 -2.28 0.78 22.55
CA MET A 297 -2.17 -0.67 22.34
C MET A 297 -1.00 -1.03 21.42
N TYR A 298 -0.71 -0.21 20.41
CA TYR A 298 0.48 -0.42 19.55
C TYR A 298 1.76 -0.27 20.37
N GLU A 299 1.85 0.76 21.21
CA GLU A 299 2.98 0.95 22.11
C GLU A 299 3.18 -0.24 23.06
N GLN A 300 2.09 -0.84 23.53
CA GLN A 300 2.09 -2.03 24.39
C GLN A 300 2.38 -3.35 23.65
N GLY A 301 2.57 -3.33 22.32
CA GLY A 301 2.78 -4.54 21.53
C GLY A 301 1.54 -5.44 21.45
N ARG A 302 0.34 -4.87 21.53
CA ARG A 302 -0.95 -5.59 21.50
C ARG A 302 -1.67 -5.49 20.17
N VAL A 303 -1.09 -4.83 19.16
CA VAL A 303 -1.63 -4.75 17.81
C VAL A 303 -0.62 -5.28 16.81
N HIS A 304 -1.06 -6.19 15.94
CA HIS A 304 -0.20 -6.94 15.02
C HIS A 304 -0.71 -6.83 13.60
N HIS A 305 -0.07 -6.02 12.77
CA HIS A 305 -0.39 -5.96 11.34
C HIS A 305 -0.07 -7.30 10.68
N VAL A 306 -1.02 -7.85 9.92
CA VAL A 306 -0.82 -9.06 9.14
C VAL A 306 -0.27 -8.68 7.76
N GLY A 307 1.01 -8.96 7.55
CA GLY A 307 1.72 -8.48 6.36
C GLY A 307 1.93 -6.97 6.36
N ASN A 308 2.05 -6.38 5.17
CA ASN A 308 2.30 -4.94 4.99
C ASN A 308 1.02 -4.21 4.56
N LEU A 309 0.51 -3.34 5.41
CA LEU A 309 -0.62 -2.45 5.12
C LEU A 309 -0.10 -1.02 4.87
N VAL A 310 0.71 -0.86 3.82
CA VAL A 310 1.59 0.29 3.59
C VAL A 310 0.86 1.63 3.69
N GLU A 311 -0.30 1.78 3.03
CA GLU A 311 -1.03 3.04 3.01
C GLU A 311 -1.63 3.38 4.38
N LEU A 312 -2.21 2.40 5.06
CA LEU A 312 -2.71 2.55 6.43
C LEU A 312 -1.57 2.93 7.38
N GLU A 313 -0.46 2.21 7.33
CA GLU A 313 0.70 2.43 8.20
C GLU A 313 1.31 3.81 8.00
N ASN A 314 1.40 4.26 6.74
CA ASN A 314 1.88 5.60 6.42
C ASN A 314 0.94 6.66 6.98
N GLU A 315 -0.38 6.49 6.84
CA GLU A 315 -1.37 7.43 7.36
C GLU A 315 -1.30 7.50 8.89
N LEU A 316 -1.17 6.36 9.58
CA LEU A 316 -1.00 6.29 11.04
C LEU A 316 0.23 7.06 11.52
N CYS A 317 1.39 6.79 10.92
CA CYS A 317 2.68 7.39 11.32
C CYS A 317 2.82 8.86 10.90
N GLN A 318 1.86 9.36 10.15
CA GLN A 318 1.88 10.72 9.61
C GLN A 318 0.83 11.62 10.20
N TRP A 319 -0.20 11.05 10.78
CA TRP A 319 -1.27 11.82 11.33
C TRP A 319 -0.88 12.47 12.67
N GLU A 320 -0.96 13.80 12.69
CA GLU A 320 -0.76 14.62 13.88
C GLU A 320 -2.11 15.08 14.43
N PRO A 321 -2.41 14.86 15.73
CA PRO A 321 -3.69 15.24 16.35
C PRO A 321 -4.03 16.72 16.23
N THR A 322 -3.00 17.59 16.19
CA THR A 322 -3.12 19.05 16.10
C THR A 322 -2.91 19.59 14.69
N GLY A 323 -2.64 18.71 13.71
CA GLY A 323 -2.36 19.09 12.34
C GLY A 323 -3.62 19.50 11.57
N SER A 324 -3.47 20.43 10.63
CA SER A 324 -4.53 20.85 9.69
C SER A 324 -4.56 19.99 8.41
N GLY A 325 -4.05 18.77 8.46
CA GLY A 325 -3.94 17.86 7.31
C GLY A 325 -5.29 17.32 6.80
N ALA A 326 -5.23 16.57 5.69
CA ALA A 326 -6.39 15.84 5.14
C ALA A 326 -6.99 14.86 6.16
N SER A 327 -8.27 14.53 6.00
CA SER A 327 -8.95 13.57 6.88
C SER A 327 -8.26 12.19 6.78
N PRO A 328 -7.83 11.60 7.90
CA PRO A 328 -7.19 10.29 7.90
C PRO A 328 -8.25 9.17 7.89
N ASN A 329 -8.78 8.87 6.73
CA ASN A 329 -9.94 7.98 6.58
C ASN A 329 -9.62 6.52 6.96
N ARG A 330 -8.40 6.03 6.65
CA ARG A 330 -7.94 4.69 7.06
C ARG A 330 -7.77 4.58 8.56
N LEU A 331 -7.19 5.60 9.18
CA LEU A 331 -7.01 5.69 10.62
C LEU A 331 -8.37 5.65 11.33
N ASP A 332 -9.36 6.44 10.87
CA ASP A 332 -10.68 6.45 11.47
C ASP A 332 -11.37 5.09 11.33
N ALA A 333 -11.31 4.46 10.17
CA ALA A 333 -11.83 3.11 9.96
C ALA A 333 -11.15 2.08 10.89
N LEU A 334 -9.83 2.12 11.02
CA LEU A 334 -9.08 1.27 11.96
C LEU A 334 -9.52 1.52 13.41
N VAL A 335 -9.60 2.79 13.82
CA VAL A 335 -9.98 3.18 15.20
C VAL A 335 -11.38 2.71 15.53
N TRP A 336 -12.34 2.83 14.60
CA TRP A 336 -13.69 2.31 14.80
C TRP A 336 -13.72 0.79 14.97
N ALA A 337 -13.00 0.06 14.11
CA ALA A 337 -12.92 -1.40 14.21
C ALA A 337 -12.28 -1.84 15.54
N CYS A 338 -11.14 -1.25 15.92
CA CYS A 338 -10.46 -1.55 17.18
C CYS A 338 -11.33 -1.23 18.37
N THR A 339 -11.95 -0.03 18.40
CA THR A 339 -12.83 0.40 19.50
C THR A 339 -14.02 -0.53 19.69
N GLU A 340 -14.61 -1.05 18.61
CA GLU A 340 -15.70 -2.02 18.70
C GLU A 340 -15.25 -3.35 19.32
N LEU A 341 -14.07 -3.84 18.93
CA LEU A 341 -13.51 -5.09 19.46
C LEU A 341 -13.12 -4.98 20.95
N LEU A 342 -12.73 -3.77 21.40
CA LEU A 342 -12.35 -3.49 22.78
C LEU A 342 -13.53 -3.30 23.73
N LYS A 343 -14.77 -3.18 23.23
CA LYS A 343 -15.95 -3.01 24.11
C LYS A 343 -16.12 -4.22 25.00
N PRO A 344 -16.31 -4.03 26.33
CA PRO A 344 -16.65 -5.10 27.23
C PRO A 344 -17.92 -5.80 26.74
N ARG A 345 -17.88 -7.10 26.59
CA ARG A 345 -19.10 -7.87 26.33
C ARG A 345 -19.97 -7.80 27.56
N GLY A 346 -21.19 -7.32 27.42
CA GLY A 346 -22.19 -7.49 28.46
C GLY A 346 -22.32 -8.98 28.74
N VAL A 347 -21.93 -9.39 29.93
CA VAL A 347 -22.27 -10.69 30.47
C VAL A 347 -23.79 -10.73 30.45
N LEU A 348 -24.38 -11.59 29.62
CA LEU A 348 -25.80 -11.94 29.71
C LEU A 348 -26.00 -12.59 31.09
N VAL A 349 -26.21 -11.77 32.09
CA VAL A 349 -26.70 -12.27 33.37
C VAL A 349 -28.12 -12.80 33.09
N GLY A 350 -28.19 -14.09 32.89
CA GLY A 350 -29.45 -14.80 32.76
C GLY A 350 -30.31 -14.43 33.99
N LYS A 351 -31.47 -13.79 33.77
CA LYS A 351 -32.45 -13.60 34.84
C LYS A 351 -32.69 -14.98 35.47
N PRO A 352 -32.59 -15.12 36.81
CA PRO A 352 -32.98 -16.36 37.46
C PRO A 352 -34.44 -16.60 37.14
N ARG A 353 -34.76 -17.76 36.55
CA ARG A 353 -36.15 -18.21 36.40
C ARG A 353 -36.69 -18.34 37.81
N GLY A 354 -37.60 -17.41 38.21
CA GLY A 354 -38.36 -17.58 39.41
C GLY A 354 -39.14 -18.90 39.36
N ARG A 355 -38.94 -19.72 40.35
CA ARG A 355 -39.81 -20.88 40.62
C ARG A 355 -41.12 -20.28 41.15
N ALA A 356 -42.21 -20.58 40.47
CA ALA A 356 -43.57 -20.56 41.03
C ALA A 356 -43.84 -21.89 41.70
#